data_635a4e490296380d63aa914ae7b64ec5
#
_entry.id   635a4e490296380d63aa914ae7b64ec5
#
_cell.length_a   1.000
_cell.length_b   1.000
_cell.length_c   1.000
_cell.angle_alpha   90.00
_cell.angle_beta   90.00
_cell.angle_gamma   90.00
#
_symmetry.space_group_name_H-M   'P 1'
#
loop_
_entity.id
_entity.type
_entity.pdbx_description
1 polymer ?
#
loop_
_entity_poly.entity_id
_entity_poly.type
_entity_poly.pdbx_seq_one_letter_code
_entity_poly.pdbx_strand_id
1 'polypeptide(L)'
;MCIRDRIYTVHEYETVKVLVDYLFPKDARGGSATEAGVPEFMDTFLEIEAGMRVAHRGGLAWLDHEMRRRTGKDFITASDAERRAMLDEIAYPARAKAEYSHGVNWFNSFRDFSASGYWTSEIGVTDLGYMGNTPVAEWTGCTAEAYRRTAG
;
A
#
# COMPACT_ATOMS: atom_id res chain seq x y z
N MET A 1 1.88 29.22 -6.40
CA MET A 1 1.71 27.80 -6.07
C MET A 1 2.90 27.43 -5.19
N CYS A 2 2.72 27.37 -3.88
CA CYS A 2 3.80 26.97 -2.99
C CYS A 2 4.22 25.56 -3.34
N ILE A 3 5.49 25.37 -3.72
CA ILE A 3 6.10 24.04 -3.79
C ILE A 3 6.11 23.59 -2.33
N ARG A 4 5.15 22.72 -1.98
CA ARG A 4 5.17 22.03 -0.71
C ARG A 4 6.43 21.20 -0.72
N ASP A 5 7.28 21.36 0.29
CA ASP A 5 8.46 20.52 0.45
C ASP A 5 7.97 19.08 0.67
N ARG A 6 7.86 18.33 -0.41
CA ARG A 6 7.47 16.92 -0.38
C ARG A 6 8.60 16.11 0.24
N ILE A 7 8.22 15.12 1.05
CA ILE A 7 9.17 14.14 1.60
C ILE A 7 9.72 13.25 0.50
N TYR A 8 8.88 12.88 -0.46
CA TYR A 8 9.28 12.09 -1.62
C TYR A 8 9.96 12.96 -2.69
N THR A 9 11.01 12.43 -3.29
CA THR A 9 11.45 12.90 -4.61
C THR A 9 10.39 12.60 -5.65
N VAL A 10 10.48 13.24 -6.84
CA VAL A 10 9.55 12.95 -7.95
C VAL A 10 9.57 11.45 -8.30
N HIS A 11 10.76 10.85 -8.35
CA HIS A 11 10.90 9.42 -8.66
C HIS A 11 10.27 8.52 -7.58
N GLU A 12 10.53 8.78 -6.30
CA GLU A 12 9.93 8.05 -5.19
C GLU A 12 8.40 8.18 -5.21
N TYR A 13 7.87 9.37 -5.46
CA TYR A 13 6.44 9.60 -5.53
C TYR A 13 5.77 8.81 -6.66
N GLU A 14 6.34 8.82 -7.86
CA GLU A 14 5.84 8.00 -8.97
C GLU A 14 5.96 6.49 -8.68
N THR A 15 7.02 6.05 -8.01
CA THR A 15 7.16 4.67 -7.56
C THR A 15 6.06 4.28 -6.56
N VAL A 16 5.78 5.15 -5.60
CA VAL A 16 4.70 4.95 -4.61
C VAL A 16 3.35 4.82 -5.30
N LYS A 17 3.01 5.71 -6.25
CA LYS A 17 1.75 5.63 -7.02
C LYS A 17 1.57 4.27 -7.67
N VAL A 18 2.59 3.78 -8.36
CA VAL A 18 2.53 2.47 -9.01
C VAL A 18 2.36 1.35 -7.99
N LEU A 19 3.10 1.39 -6.87
CA LEU A 19 3.05 0.36 -5.83
C LEU A 19 1.68 0.30 -5.13
N VAL A 20 1.11 1.45 -4.75
CA VAL A 20 -0.20 1.47 -4.08
C VAL A 20 -1.32 0.97 -4.99
N ASP A 21 -1.24 1.22 -6.30
CA ASP A 21 -2.23 0.73 -7.27
C ASP A 21 -2.07 -0.78 -7.56
N TYR A 22 -0.89 -1.40 -7.32
CA TYR A 22 -0.78 -2.86 -7.27
C TYR A 22 -1.47 -3.48 -6.05
N LEU A 23 -1.51 -2.76 -4.93
CA LEU A 23 -2.15 -3.23 -3.69
C LEU A 23 -3.67 -3.03 -3.73
N PHE A 24 -4.11 -1.88 -4.21
CA PHE A 24 -5.51 -1.49 -4.29
C PHE A 24 -5.81 -0.97 -5.70
N PRO A 25 -5.93 -1.86 -6.69
CA PRO A 25 -6.27 -1.48 -8.05
C PRO A 25 -7.72 -1.01 -8.15
N LYS A 26 -8.00 -0.16 -9.13
CA LYS A 26 -9.38 0.20 -9.47
C LYS A 26 -10.15 -1.04 -9.91
N ASP A 27 -11.34 -1.20 -9.37
CA ASP A 27 -12.28 -2.25 -9.75
C ASP A 27 -13.71 -1.72 -9.95
N ALA A 28 -14.69 -2.62 -10.05
CA ALA A 28 -16.10 -2.25 -10.24
C ALA A 28 -16.74 -1.62 -8.99
N ARG A 29 -16.12 -1.72 -7.82
CA ARG A 29 -16.66 -1.29 -6.52
C ARG A 29 -16.01 0.01 -6.03
N GLY A 30 -14.71 0.19 -6.29
CA GLY A 30 -13.94 1.31 -5.77
C GLY A 30 -12.89 1.84 -6.75
N GLY A 31 -12.42 3.05 -6.48
CA GLY A 31 -11.28 3.67 -7.17
C GLY A 31 -9.95 3.05 -6.74
N SER A 32 -8.88 3.34 -7.50
CA SER A 32 -7.53 2.90 -7.12
C SER A 32 -7.01 3.64 -5.89
N ALA A 33 -5.92 3.12 -5.29
CA ALA A 33 -5.26 3.80 -4.18
C ALA A 33 -4.74 5.20 -4.55
N THR A 34 -4.29 5.39 -5.78
CA THR A 34 -3.90 6.71 -6.27
C THR A 34 -5.11 7.65 -6.34
N GLU A 35 -6.26 7.19 -6.85
CA GLU A 35 -7.51 7.96 -6.87
C GLU A 35 -8.02 8.28 -5.45
N ALA A 36 -7.75 7.40 -4.48
CA ALA A 36 -8.08 7.57 -3.07
C ALA A 36 -7.14 8.55 -2.31
N GLY A 37 -6.09 9.07 -2.96
CA GLY A 37 -5.14 10.01 -2.35
C GLY A 37 -4.13 9.35 -1.41
N VAL A 38 -3.89 8.04 -1.53
CA VAL A 38 -2.94 7.31 -0.66
C VAL A 38 -1.51 7.84 -0.75
N PRO A 39 -0.96 8.18 -1.94
CA PRO A 39 0.38 8.77 -2.03
C PRO A 39 0.52 10.10 -1.28
N GLU A 40 -0.50 10.97 -1.35
CA GLU A 40 -0.55 12.25 -0.65
C GLU A 40 -0.69 12.06 0.87
N PHE A 41 -1.50 11.10 1.28
CA PHE A 41 -1.61 10.69 2.68
C PHE A 41 -0.25 10.24 3.22
N MET A 42 0.47 9.37 2.50
CA MET A 42 1.78 8.88 2.92
C MET A 42 2.81 10.02 3.01
N ASP A 43 2.85 10.91 2.02
CA ASP A 43 3.78 12.04 1.99
C ASP A 43 3.55 12.95 3.22
N THR A 44 2.29 13.31 3.49
CA THR A 44 1.91 14.13 4.64
C THR A 44 2.18 13.43 5.97
N PHE A 45 1.88 12.15 6.08
CA PHE A 45 2.10 11.39 7.30
C PHE A 45 3.59 11.27 7.64
N LEU A 46 4.44 11.03 6.63
CA LEU A 46 5.89 10.96 6.79
C LEU A 46 6.52 12.33 7.10
N GLU A 47 5.87 13.44 6.81
CA GLU A 47 6.29 14.76 7.25
C GLU A 47 6.20 14.87 8.78
N ILE A 48 5.15 14.31 9.36
CA ILE A 48 4.89 14.31 10.80
C ILE A 48 5.73 13.24 11.51
N GLU A 49 5.68 12.01 10.98
CA GLU A 49 6.32 10.82 11.57
C GLU A 49 7.74 10.60 11.02
N ALA A 50 8.67 11.48 11.41
CA ALA A 50 10.05 11.46 10.93
C ALA A 50 10.78 10.13 11.17
N GLY A 51 10.41 9.39 12.22
CA GLY A 51 10.99 8.07 12.54
C GLY A 51 10.75 7.01 11.46
N MET A 52 9.66 7.12 10.71
CA MET A 52 9.33 6.18 9.63
C MET A 52 10.03 6.51 8.30
N ARG A 53 10.44 7.75 8.09
CA ARG A 53 10.98 8.22 6.78
C ARG A 53 12.13 7.39 6.27
N VAL A 54 13.12 7.14 7.13
CA VAL A 54 14.38 6.48 6.73
C VAL A 54 14.10 5.06 6.27
N ALA A 55 13.33 4.31 7.04
CA ALA A 55 12.96 2.93 6.70
C ALA A 55 12.10 2.88 5.44
N HIS A 56 11.13 3.78 5.30
CA HIS A 56 10.22 3.81 4.16
C HIS A 56 10.94 4.16 2.86
N ARG A 57 11.72 5.25 2.83
CA ARG A 57 12.52 5.64 1.66
C ARG A 57 13.65 4.68 1.36
N GLY A 58 14.27 4.11 2.42
CA GLY A 58 15.28 3.07 2.27
C GLY A 58 14.74 1.83 1.56
N GLY A 59 13.49 1.45 1.82
CA GLY A 59 12.84 0.35 1.12
C GLY A 59 12.54 0.65 -0.35
N LEU A 60 12.11 1.87 -0.69
CA LEU A 60 11.96 2.30 -2.10
C LEU A 60 13.30 2.24 -2.85
N ALA A 61 14.37 2.74 -2.22
CA ALA A 61 15.71 2.68 -2.80
C ALA A 61 16.22 1.23 -2.97
N TRP A 62 15.92 0.35 -2.00
CA TRP A 62 16.23 -1.08 -2.09
C TRP A 62 15.48 -1.74 -3.24
N LEU A 63 14.19 -1.43 -3.43
CA LEU A 63 13.39 -1.96 -4.52
C LEU A 63 13.98 -1.61 -5.88
N ASP A 64 14.33 -0.34 -6.09
CA ASP A 64 14.97 0.12 -7.32
C ASP A 64 16.35 -0.52 -7.54
N HIS A 65 17.14 -0.65 -6.47
CA HIS A 65 18.44 -1.33 -6.53
C HIS A 65 18.28 -2.77 -7.00
N GLU A 66 17.35 -3.50 -6.41
CA GLU A 66 17.11 -4.91 -6.76
C GLU A 66 16.56 -5.07 -8.17
N MET A 67 15.68 -4.16 -8.60
CA MET A 67 15.17 -4.14 -9.97
C MET A 67 16.29 -3.88 -10.98
N ARG A 68 17.17 -2.89 -10.73
CA ARG A 68 18.32 -2.63 -11.61
C ARG A 68 19.27 -3.83 -11.68
N ARG A 69 19.51 -4.50 -10.57
CA ARG A 69 20.35 -5.71 -10.50
C ARG A 69 19.80 -6.84 -11.39
N ARG A 70 18.48 -6.98 -11.47
CA ARG A 70 17.80 -8.06 -12.20
C ARG A 70 17.53 -7.72 -13.66
N THR A 71 17.09 -6.51 -13.93
CA THR A 71 16.53 -6.11 -15.24
C THR A 71 17.29 -4.98 -15.90
N GLY A 72 18.21 -4.32 -15.19
CA GLY A 72 18.89 -3.11 -15.65
C GLY A 72 18.01 -1.85 -15.61
N LYS A 73 16.81 -1.93 -15.04
CA LYS A 73 15.80 -0.85 -15.01
C LYS A 73 15.34 -0.55 -13.60
N ASP A 74 14.91 0.68 -13.35
CA ASP A 74 14.20 1.06 -12.12
C ASP A 74 12.81 0.43 -12.11
N PHE A 75 12.18 0.36 -10.91
CA PHE A 75 10.86 -0.21 -10.76
C PHE A 75 9.82 0.42 -11.70
N ILE A 76 9.80 1.76 -11.81
CA ILE A 76 8.83 2.48 -12.67
C ILE A 76 9.08 2.30 -14.17
N THR A 77 10.30 1.99 -14.60
CA THR A 77 10.66 1.79 -16.02
C THR A 77 10.62 0.32 -16.43
N ALA A 78 10.53 -0.60 -15.48
CA ALA A 78 10.37 -2.02 -15.74
C ALA A 78 8.97 -2.33 -16.29
N SER A 79 8.86 -3.45 -17.01
CA SER A 79 7.56 -3.95 -17.49
C SER A 79 6.65 -4.42 -16.33
N ASP A 80 5.35 -4.49 -16.57
CA ASP A 80 4.39 -5.00 -15.57
C ASP A 80 4.75 -6.42 -15.09
N ALA A 81 5.16 -7.30 -16.01
CA ALA A 81 5.58 -8.65 -15.66
C ALA A 81 6.83 -8.68 -14.77
N GLU A 82 7.82 -7.83 -15.04
CA GLU A 82 9.04 -7.70 -14.21
C GLU A 82 8.70 -7.17 -12.81
N ARG A 83 7.82 -6.16 -12.71
CA ARG A 83 7.35 -5.62 -11.43
C ARG A 83 6.62 -6.66 -10.60
N ARG A 84 5.65 -7.37 -11.19
CA ARG A 84 4.90 -8.43 -10.51
C ARG A 84 5.81 -9.54 -10.01
N ALA A 85 6.73 -10.02 -10.85
CA ALA A 85 7.69 -11.04 -10.47
C ALA A 85 8.55 -10.62 -9.26
N MET A 86 8.95 -9.34 -9.19
CA MET A 86 9.67 -8.82 -8.03
C MET A 86 8.79 -8.75 -6.79
N LEU A 87 7.57 -8.23 -6.92
CA LEU A 87 6.64 -8.11 -5.79
C LEU A 87 6.22 -9.48 -5.25
N ASP A 88 6.00 -10.47 -6.11
CA ASP A 88 5.65 -11.84 -5.70
C ASP A 88 6.74 -12.51 -4.84
N GLU A 89 8.01 -12.16 -5.03
CA GLU A 89 9.10 -12.68 -4.20
C GLU A 89 9.14 -12.10 -2.78
N ILE A 90 8.58 -10.90 -2.57
CA ILE A 90 8.58 -10.22 -1.26
C ILE A 90 7.22 -10.13 -0.59
N ALA A 91 6.14 -10.42 -1.32
CA ALA A 91 4.77 -10.30 -0.80
C ALA A 91 4.41 -11.39 0.22
N TYR A 92 5.07 -12.54 0.16
CA TYR A 92 4.73 -13.71 0.96
C TYR A 92 5.90 -14.15 1.86
N PRO A 93 5.97 -13.71 3.12
CA PRO A 93 7.10 -14.00 4.01
C PRO A 93 7.48 -15.47 4.12
N ALA A 94 6.47 -16.36 4.15
CA ALA A 94 6.69 -17.81 4.28
C ALA A 94 7.37 -18.47 3.07
N ARG A 95 7.37 -17.78 1.91
CA ARG A 95 7.96 -18.28 0.65
C ARG A 95 9.16 -17.45 0.20
N ALA A 96 9.40 -16.32 0.85
CA ALA A 96 10.47 -15.41 0.48
C ALA A 96 11.85 -16.01 0.80
N LYS A 97 12.82 -15.71 -0.05
CA LYS A 97 14.21 -16.09 0.19
C LYS A 97 14.79 -15.27 1.36
N ALA A 98 15.65 -15.88 2.16
CA ALA A 98 16.27 -15.21 3.31
C ALA A 98 17.03 -13.92 2.93
N GLU A 99 17.61 -13.86 1.75
CA GLU A 99 18.33 -12.70 1.23
C GLU A 99 17.41 -11.47 1.02
N TYR A 100 16.08 -11.69 0.86
CA TYR A 100 15.08 -10.63 0.69
C TYR A 100 14.37 -10.23 1.98
N SER A 101 14.84 -10.71 3.14
CA SER A 101 14.19 -10.43 4.43
C SER A 101 13.94 -8.94 4.69
N HIS A 102 14.89 -8.06 4.32
CA HIS A 102 14.71 -6.61 4.43
C HIS A 102 13.59 -6.08 3.53
N GLY A 103 13.55 -6.54 2.28
CA GLY A 103 12.49 -6.19 1.32
C GLY A 103 11.12 -6.68 1.77
N VAL A 104 11.04 -7.90 2.31
CA VAL A 104 9.80 -8.48 2.87
C VAL A 104 9.29 -7.64 4.04
N ASN A 105 10.14 -7.32 4.99
CA ASN A 105 9.75 -6.52 6.16
C ASN A 105 9.29 -5.13 5.75
N TRP A 106 10.02 -4.49 4.85
CA TRP A 106 9.63 -3.19 4.31
C TRP A 106 8.30 -3.26 3.56
N PHE A 107 8.12 -4.25 2.67
CA PHE A 107 6.91 -4.38 1.87
C PHE A 107 5.66 -4.65 2.73
N ASN A 108 5.79 -5.44 3.80
CA ASN A 108 4.72 -5.61 4.77
C ASN A 108 4.33 -4.28 5.42
N SER A 109 5.31 -3.50 5.88
CA SER A 109 5.04 -2.17 6.46
C SER A 109 4.45 -1.21 5.42
N PHE A 110 4.93 -1.26 4.18
CA PHE A 110 4.39 -0.46 3.07
C PHE A 110 2.93 -0.81 2.78
N ARG A 111 2.60 -2.11 2.75
CA ARG A 111 1.22 -2.59 2.55
C ARG A 111 0.29 -2.12 3.67
N ASP A 112 0.70 -2.27 4.92
CA ASP A 112 -0.10 -1.85 6.07
C ASP A 112 -0.32 -0.33 6.08
N PHE A 113 0.70 0.43 5.70
CA PHE A 113 0.61 1.88 5.57
C PHE A 113 -0.33 2.30 4.41
N SER A 114 -0.23 1.62 3.26
CA SER A 114 -1.15 1.82 2.12
C SER A 114 -2.59 1.49 2.51
N ALA A 115 -2.82 0.39 3.22
CA ALA A 115 -4.12 -0.02 3.71
C ALA A 115 -4.72 1.02 4.67
N SER A 116 -3.91 1.58 5.56
CA SER A 116 -4.34 2.66 6.44
C SER A 116 -4.82 3.89 5.67
N GLY A 117 -4.07 4.32 4.64
CA GLY A 117 -4.48 5.42 3.78
C GLY A 117 -5.75 5.13 2.98
N TYR A 118 -5.84 3.93 2.38
CA TYR A 118 -6.97 3.55 1.54
C TYR A 118 -8.28 3.45 2.36
N TRP A 119 -8.28 2.66 3.44
CA TRP A 119 -9.48 2.40 4.23
C TRP A 119 -9.95 3.58 5.10
N THR A 120 -9.14 4.63 5.23
CA THR A 120 -9.54 5.91 5.86
C THR A 120 -9.94 6.97 4.85
N SER A 121 -9.80 6.72 3.55
CA SER A 121 -10.26 7.60 2.48
C SER A 121 -11.77 7.47 2.24
N GLU A 122 -12.38 8.47 1.61
CA GLU A 122 -13.80 8.43 1.21
C GLU A 122 -14.09 7.25 0.27
N ILE A 123 -13.17 6.98 -0.67
CA ILE A 123 -13.28 5.85 -1.60
C ILE A 123 -13.24 4.52 -0.85
N GLY A 124 -12.26 4.32 0.04
CA GLY A 124 -12.12 3.08 0.80
C GLY A 124 -13.26 2.85 1.79
N VAL A 125 -13.73 3.88 2.48
CA VAL A 125 -14.90 3.81 3.38
C VAL A 125 -16.16 3.42 2.59
N THR A 126 -16.33 3.97 1.39
CA THR A 126 -17.46 3.65 0.51
C THR A 126 -17.37 2.22 -0.01
N ASP A 127 -16.19 1.77 -0.45
CA ASP A 127 -15.95 0.40 -0.92
C ASP A 127 -16.20 -0.63 0.18
N LEU A 128 -15.77 -0.33 1.42
CA LEU A 128 -16.03 -1.16 2.59
C LEU A 128 -17.54 -1.23 2.94
N GLY A 129 -18.33 -0.27 2.49
CA GLY A 129 -19.73 -0.12 2.89
C GLY A 129 -19.91 0.28 4.36
N TYR A 130 -18.91 0.97 4.94
CA TYR A 130 -18.95 1.40 6.32
C TYR A 130 -19.94 2.56 6.51
N MET A 131 -20.97 2.32 7.29
CA MET A 131 -22.06 3.27 7.56
C MET A 131 -21.89 4.05 8.88
N GLY A 132 -20.73 3.95 9.52
CA GLY A 132 -20.52 4.54 10.83
C GLY A 132 -21.08 3.70 11.99
N ASN A 133 -20.90 4.20 13.20
CA ASN A 133 -21.47 3.57 14.39
C ASN A 133 -22.94 3.97 14.52
N THR A 134 -23.83 3.00 14.38
CA THR A 134 -25.26 3.20 14.64
C THR A 134 -25.57 2.72 16.04
N PRO A 135 -26.25 3.53 16.90
CA PRO A 135 -26.64 3.09 18.23
C PRO A 135 -27.63 1.93 18.10
N VAL A 136 -27.33 0.82 18.78
CA VAL A 136 -28.18 -0.38 18.84
C VAL A 136 -28.66 -0.52 20.29
N ALA A 137 -29.97 -0.44 20.49
CA ALA A 137 -30.58 -0.52 21.82
C ALA A 137 -30.39 -1.90 22.47
N GLU A 138 -30.38 -2.96 21.65
CA GLU A 138 -30.16 -4.33 22.10
C GLU A 138 -29.31 -5.06 21.05
N TRP A 139 -28.17 -5.62 21.48
CA TRP A 139 -27.29 -6.40 20.60
C TRP A 139 -27.76 -7.85 20.51
N THR A 140 -28.28 -8.26 19.37
CA THR A 140 -28.79 -9.62 19.11
C THR A 140 -27.76 -10.58 18.53
N GLY A 141 -26.48 -10.17 18.45
CA GLY A 141 -25.40 -10.93 17.83
C GLY A 141 -25.20 -10.63 16.36
N CYS A 142 -24.25 -11.31 15.74
CA CYS A 142 -24.00 -11.22 14.30
C CYS A 142 -25.06 -12.00 13.50
N THR A 143 -25.36 -11.53 12.30
CA THR A 143 -26.28 -12.24 11.40
C THR A 143 -25.71 -13.60 10.99
N ALA A 144 -26.58 -14.57 10.68
CA ALA A 144 -26.15 -15.90 10.20
C ALA A 144 -25.33 -15.82 8.89
N GLU A 145 -25.50 -14.75 8.10
CA GLU A 145 -24.70 -14.48 6.89
C GLU A 145 -23.27 -14.05 7.24
N ALA A 146 -23.10 -13.23 8.27
CA ALA A 146 -21.76 -12.83 8.75
C ALA A 146 -20.97 -14.03 9.22
N TYR A 147 -21.60 -14.95 9.98
CA TYR A 147 -20.96 -16.20 10.42
C TYR A 147 -20.54 -17.11 9.23
N ARG A 148 -21.33 -17.17 8.18
CA ARG A 148 -20.99 -18.00 7.00
C ARG A 148 -19.77 -17.47 6.24
N ARG A 149 -19.52 -16.16 6.26
CA ARG A 149 -18.35 -15.55 5.57
C ARG A 149 -17.05 -15.77 6.34
N THR A 150 -17.10 -16.01 7.64
CA THR A 150 -15.90 -16.21 8.49
C THR A 150 -15.55 -17.68 8.69
N ALA A 151 -16.41 -18.61 8.30
CA ALA A 151 -16.23 -20.04 8.48
C ALA A 151 -15.66 -20.78 7.23
N GLY A 152 -15.22 -20.06 6.21
CA GLY A 152 -14.54 -20.56 4.99
C GLY A 152 -13.08 -20.04 4.92
#